data_fdd708059cd497d445a30beaeda1d5b9
#
_entry.id   fdd708059cd497d445a30beaeda1d5b9
#
_cell.length_a   1.000
_cell.length_b   1.000
_cell.length_c   1.000
_cell.angle_alpha   90.00
_cell.angle_beta   90.00
_cell.angle_gamma   90.00
#
_symmetry.space_group_name_H-M   'P 1'
#
loop_
_entity.id
_entity.type
_entity.pdbx_description
1 polymer ?
#
loop_
_entity_poly.entity_id
_entity_poly.type
_entity_poly.pdbx_seq_one_letter_code
_entity_poly.pdbx_strand_id
1 'polypeptide(L)'
;MKTKGKYVFDTSVIVSALLLKDSKPRRAFDLALDHGVILLSLPIVKELNEVLSRSKFDRYLLREERECFLSGLVLEAVFVEINEAVKACRDPKDDIFLELAVNGTATCIISSDKDLLELNPFRAIPIMNPNEFISLLQSGRR
;
A
#
# COMPACT_ATOMS: atom_id res chain seq x y z
N MET A 1 18.96 -15.20 -9.81
CA MET A 1 17.83 -15.13 -8.88
C MET A 1 17.39 -13.69 -8.70
N LYS A 2 16.12 -13.46 -8.83
CA LYS A 2 15.58 -12.11 -8.69
C LYS A 2 15.35 -11.73 -7.24
N THR A 3 15.73 -10.51 -6.91
CA THR A 3 15.39 -9.95 -5.62
C THR A 3 13.94 -9.48 -5.67
N LYS A 4 13.14 -9.90 -4.73
CA LYS A 4 11.75 -9.50 -4.66
C LYS A 4 11.61 -8.19 -3.92
N GLY A 5 10.76 -7.33 -4.43
CA GLY A 5 10.48 -6.06 -3.76
C GLY A 5 9.58 -6.24 -2.55
N LYS A 6 9.65 -5.26 -1.66
CA LYS A 6 8.78 -5.18 -0.49
C LYS A 6 8.07 -3.85 -0.57
N TYR A 7 6.77 -3.89 -0.76
CA TYR A 7 6.00 -2.69 -1.11
C TYR A 7 4.99 -2.32 -0.05
N VAL A 8 4.90 -1.03 0.24
CA VAL A 8 3.91 -0.47 1.14
C VAL A 8 2.94 0.37 0.32
N PHE A 9 1.65 0.11 0.46
CA PHE A 9 0.62 0.88 -0.22
C PHE A 9 -0.20 1.66 0.82
N ASP A 10 -0.49 2.93 0.54
CA ASP A 10 -1.39 3.64 1.43
C ASP A 10 -2.82 3.12 1.23
N THR A 11 -3.67 3.42 2.21
CA THR A 11 -5.03 2.90 2.23
C THR A 11 -5.82 3.33 1.00
N SER A 12 -5.68 4.58 0.56
CA SER A 12 -6.48 5.08 -0.55
C SER A 12 -6.13 4.37 -1.86
N VAL A 13 -4.85 4.02 -2.06
CA VAL A 13 -4.46 3.28 -3.27
C VAL A 13 -5.04 1.87 -3.24
N ILE A 14 -5.01 1.21 -2.08
CA ILE A 14 -5.59 -0.14 -1.96
C ILE A 14 -7.08 -0.12 -2.22
N VAL A 15 -7.78 0.86 -1.65
CA VAL A 15 -9.24 0.98 -1.83
C VAL A 15 -9.56 1.25 -3.31
N SER A 16 -8.80 2.14 -3.95
CA SER A 16 -9.00 2.42 -5.36
C SER A 16 -8.74 1.20 -6.24
N ALA A 17 -7.71 0.41 -5.87
CA ALA A 17 -7.41 -0.81 -6.61
C ALA A 17 -8.57 -1.80 -6.54
N LEU A 18 -9.22 -1.88 -5.39
CA LEU A 18 -10.38 -2.76 -5.23
C LEU A 18 -11.58 -2.25 -6.03
N LEU A 19 -11.89 -0.96 -5.93
CA LEU A 19 -13.09 -0.41 -6.51
C LEU A 19 -13.00 -0.21 -8.01
N LEU A 20 -11.80 0.05 -8.54
CA LEU A 20 -11.61 0.44 -9.93
C LEU A 20 -10.67 -0.55 -10.61
N LYS A 21 -11.23 -1.61 -11.16
CA LYS A 21 -10.45 -2.74 -11.67
C LYS A 21 -9.50 -2.40 -12.82
N ASP A 22 -9.84 -1.40 -13.62
CA ASP A 22 -9.01 -1.04 -14.78
C ASP A 22 -8.17 0.21 -14.52
N SER A 23 -7.98 0.54 -13.26
CA SER A 23 -7.29 1.77 -12.87
C SER A 23 -5.78 1.55 -12.70
N LYS A 24 -5.06 2.65 -12.65
CA LYS A 24 -3.62 2.60 -12.34
C LYS A 24 -3.33 2.08 -10.96
N PRO A 25 -4.10 2.44 -9.91
CA PRO A 25 -3.91 1.80 -8.61
C PRO A 25 -4.01 0.28 -8.67
N ARG A 26 -4.97 -0.26 -9.42
CA ARG A 26 -5.11 -1.71 -9.56
C ARG A 26 -3.93 -2.31 -10.29
N ARG A 27 -3.48 -1.65 -11.35
CA ARG A 27 -2.33 -2.14 -12.10
C ARG A 27 -1.07 -2.13 -11.24
N ALA A 28 -0.86 -1.06 -10.46
CA ALA A 28 0.26 -0.99 -9.55
C ALA A 28 0.20 -2.11 -8.51
N PHE A 29 -0.98 -2.35 -7.97
CA PHE A 29 -1.21 -3.39 -6.99
C PHE A 29 -0.87 -4.78 -7.56
N ASP A 30 -1.36 -5.08 -8.75
CA ASP A 30 -1.09 -6.35 -9.41
C ASP A 30 0.39 -6.52 -9.72
N LEU A 31 1.05 -5.46 -10.18
CA LEU A 31 2.48 -5.51 -10.46
C LEU A 31 3.30 -5.76 -9.20
N ALA A 32 2.88 -5.16 -8.07
CA ALA A 32 3.58 -5.39 -6.81
C ALA A 32 3.51 -6.86 -6.41
N LEU A 33 2.35 -7.48 -6.58
CA LEU A 33 2.22 -8.90 -6.26
C LEU A 33 3.04 -9.78 -7.20
N ASP A 34 3.17 -9.37 -8.46
CA ASP A 34 3.98 -10.13 -9.42
C ASP A 34 5.48 -10.00 -9.15
N HIS A 35 5.91 -8.86 -8.63
CA HIS A 35 7.34 -8.57 -8.48
C HIS A 35 7.86 -8.71 -7.06
N GLY A 36 6.98 -8.97 -6.10
CA GLY A 36 7.42 -9.09 -4.72
C GLY A 36 6.27 -9.34 -3.78
N VAL A 37 6.35 -8.73 -2.62
CA VAL A 37 5.33 -8.89 -1.58
C VAL A 37 4.83 -7.53 -1.12
N ILE A 38 3.60 -7.52 -0.63
CA ILE A 38 3.03 -6.34 -0.01
C ILE A 38 3.20 -6.49 1.50
N LEU A 39 3.71 -5.45 2.12
CA LEU A 39 3.89 -5.44 3.58
C LEU A 39 2.63 -4.90 4.23
N LEU A 40 2.29 -5.49 5.37
CA LEU A 40 1.20 -5.02 6.21
C LEU A 40 1.65 -4.99 7.66
N SER A 41 0.97 -4.17 8.44
CA SER A 41 1.11 -4.15 9.89
C SER A 41 -0.29 -4.14 10.49
N LEU A 42 -0.39 -4.43 11.78
CA LEU A 42 -1.68 -4.46 12.43
C LEU A 42 -2.41 -3.11 12.34
N PRO A 43 -1.76 -1.95 12.58
CA PRO A 43 -2.46 -0.67 12.43
C PRO A 43 -3.04 -0.46 11.03
N ILE A 44 -2.32 -0.91 9.99
CA ILE A 44 -2.79 -0.74 8.61
C ILE A 44 -3.98 -1.65 8.34
N VAL A 45 -3.95 -2.89 8.82
CA VAL A 45 -5.10 -3.79 8.65
C VAL A 45 -6.33 -3.22 9.35
N LYS A 46 -6.15 -2.65 10.54
CA LYS A 46 -7.27 -2.04 11.26
C LYS A 46 -7.86 -0.88 10.47
N GLU A 47 -7.01 -0.04 9.90
CA GLU A 47 -7.49 1.08 9.09
C GLU A 47 -8.20 0.59 7.83
N LEU A 48 -7.63 -0.40 7.14
CA LEU A 48 -8.27 -0.97 5.95
C LEU A 48 -9.64 -1.53 6.27
N ASN A 49 -9.74 -2.27 7.37
CA ASN A 49 -11.01 -2.85 7.77
C ASN A 49 -12.04 -1.76 8.06
N GLU A 50 -11.64 -0.72 8.75
CA GLU A 50 -12.53 0.38 9.08
C GLU A 50 -12.99 1.11 7.81
N VAL A 51 -12.05 1.42 6.91
CA VAL A 51 -12.39 2.14 5.68
C VAL A 51 -13.28 1.29 4.78
N LEU A 52 -12.94 0.02 4.60
CA LEU A 52 -13.70 -0.85 3.71
C LEU A 52 -15.07 -1.21 4.26
N SER A 53 -15.30 -0.98 5.56
CA SER A 53 -16.61 -1.23 6.17
C SER A 53 -17.58 -0.07 5.98
N ARG A 54 -17.13 1.06 5.46
CA ARG A 54 -17.98 2.25 5.35
C ARG A 54 -19.13 2.03 4.39
N SER A 55 -20.31 2.46 4.82
CA SER A 55 -21.53 2.24 4.04
C SER A 55 -21.52 2.95 2.69
N LYS A 56 -20.69 3.99 2.53
CA LYS A 56 -20.61 4.69 1.26
C LYS A 56 -20.15 3.79 0.12
N PHE A 57 -19.52 2.67 0.42
CA PHE A 57 -19.07 1.73 -0.59
C PHE A 57 -20.10 0.68 -0.97
N ASP A 58 -21.23 0.62 -0.23
CA ASP A 58 -22.27 -0.38 -0.48
C ASP A 58 -22.82 -0.30 -1.90
N ARG A 59 -22.80 0.88 -2.50
CA ARG A 59 -23.34 1.07 -3.85
C ARG A 59 -22.40 0.53 -4.94
N TYR A 60 -21.14 0.25 -4.58
CA TYR A 60 -20.13 -0.19 -5.56
C TYR A 60 -19.82 -1.67 -5.45
N LEU A 61 -19.71 -2.16 -4.22
CA LEU A 61 -19.35 -3.54 -3.96
C LEU A 61 -20.10 -4.07 -2.75
N LEU A 62 -20.47 -5.34 -2.81
CA LEU A 62 -21.07 -5.98 -1.65
C LEU A 62 -20.06 -6.01 -0.51
N ARG A 63 -20.59 -5.99 0.72
CA ARG A 63 -19.73 -6.07 1.89
C ARG A 63 -18.90 -7.35 1.86
N GLU A 64 -19.50 -8.47 1.44
CA GLU A 64 -18.79 -9.74 1.35
C GLU A 64 -17.61 -9.69 0.39
N GLU A 65 -17.76 -8.97 -0.72
CA GLU A 65 -16.69 -8.81 -1.68
C GLU A 65 -15.51 -8.03 -1.07
N ARG A 66 -15.83 -7.00 -0.31
CA ARG A 66 -14.80 -6.21 0.36
C ARG A 66 -14.09 -7.01 1.44
N GLU A 67 -14.84 -7.81 2.18
CA GLU A 67 -14.25 -8.68 3.21
C GLU A 67 -13.37 -9.75 2.60
N CYS A 68 -13.79 -10.34 1.49
CA CYS A 68 -12.99 -11.33 0.78
C CYS A 68 -11.69 -10.73 0.26
N PHE A 69 -11.75 -9.49 -0.26
CA PHE A 69 -10.55 -8.82 -0.73
C PHE A 69 -9.55 -8.64 0.41
N LEU A 70 -10.03 -8.14 1.54
CA LEU A 70 -9.15 -7.89 2.68
C LEU A 70 -8.56 -9.20 3.20
N SER A 71 -9.38 -10.24 3.30
CA SER A 71 -8.90 -11.54 3.75
C SER A 71 -7.83 -12.10 2.81
N GLY A 72 -8.06 -11.96 1.51
CA GLY A 72 -7.08 -12.42 0.52
C GLY A 72 -5.77 -11.64 0.62
N LEU A 73 -5.87 -10.34 0.81
CA LEU A 73 -4.68 -9.51 0.96
C LEU A 73 -3.89 -9.92 2.21
N VAL A 74 -4.59 -10.11 3.33
CA VAL A 74 -3.94 -10.51 4.59
C VAL A 74 -3.22 -11.85 4.42
N LEU A 75 -3.83 -12.79 3.69
CA LEU A 75 -3.21 -14.09 3.49
C LEU A 75 -1.95 -14.03 2.63
N GLU A 76 -1.90 -13.10 1.68
CA GLU A 76 -0.75 -13.01 0.77
C GLU A 76 0.33 -12.07 1.25
N ALA A 77 0.00 -11.14 2.13
CA ALA A 77 0.94 -10.12 2.56
C ALA A 77 1.95 -10.66 3.57
N VAL A 78 3.04 -9.95 3.71
CA VAL A 78 4.02 -10.22 4.76
C VAL A 78 3.75 -9.24 5.90
N PHE A 79 3.50 -9.78 7.09
CA PHE A 79 3.26 -8.95 8.27
C PHE A 79 4.57 -8.55 8.91
N VAL A 80 4.64 -7.28 9.28
CA VAL A 80 5.83 -6.69 9.88
C VAL A 80 5.48 -6.22 11.28
N GLU A 81 6.32 -6.61 12.23
CA GLU A 81 6.19 -6.14 13.60
C GLU A 81 6.79 -4.74 13.68
N ILE A 82 6.05 -3.81 14.31
CA ILE A 82 6.50 -2.43 14.42
C ILE A 82 7.27 -2.27 15.74
N ASN A 83 8.57 -2.08 15.64
CA ASN A 83 9.43 -1.91 16.80
C ASN A 83 9.87 -0.46 16.99
N GLU A 84 9.96 0.29 15.90
CA GLU A 84 10.34 1.70 15.95
C GLU A 84 9.16 2.55 15.54
N ALA A 85 8.73 3.49 16.38
CA ALA A 85 7.69 4.44 16.03
C ALA A 85 8.27 5.53 15.14
N VAL A 86 7.48 6.00 14.17
CA VAL A 86 7.88 7.07 13.27
C VAL A 86 6.82 8.17 13.31
N LYS A 87 7.26 9.40 13.52
CA LYS A 87 6.38 10.56 13.55
C LYS A 87 6.96 11.62 12.65
N ALA A 88 6.43 11.72 11.43
CA ALA A 88 6.98 12.63 10.44
C ALA A 88 5.92 13.27 9.56
N CYS A 89 4.72 12.74 9.53
CA CYS A 89 3.67 13.25 8.65
C CYS A 89 2.93 14.41 9.31
N ARG A 90 2.43 15.31 8.45
CA ARG A 90 1.58 16.41 8.91
C ARG A 90 0.34 15.87 9.62
N ASP A 91 -0.27 14.83 9.06
CA ASP A 91 -1.38 14.12 9.70
C ASP A 91 -0.82 12.86 10.34
N PRO A 92 -0.92 12.73 11.68
CA PRO A 92 -0.36 11.56 12.35
C PRO A 92 -0.94 10.22 11.87
N LYS A 93 -2.13 10.23 11.26
CA LYS A 93 -2.71 8.99 10.73
C LYS A 93 -1.89 8.40 9.61
N ASP A 94 -1.09 9.22 8.92
CA ASP A 94 -0.28 8.74 7.81
C ASP A 94 1.05 8.16 8.26
N ASP A 95 1.41 8.36 9.51
CA ASP A 95 2.68 7.84 10.03
C ASP A 95 2.75 6.32 9.98
N ILE A 96 1.61 5.62 10.01
CA ILE A 96 1.61 4.15 10.00
C ILE A 96 2.25 3.59 8.73
N PHE A 97 2.18 4.31 7.61
CA PHE A 97 2.78 3.85 6.36
C PHE A 97 4.30 4.02 6.41
N LEU A 98 4.78 5.11 6.97
CA LEU A 98 6.21 5.31 7.16
C LEU A 98 6.78 4.30 8.17
N GLU A 99 6.06 4.07 9.26
CA GLU A 99 6.48 3.08 10.26
C GLU A 99 6.63 1.71 9.63
N LEU A 100 5.63 1.31 8.84
CA LEU A 100 5.70 0.01 8.19
C LEU A 100 6.89 -0.07 7.25
N ALA A 101 7.11 0.97 6.46
CA ALA A 101 8.21 0.97 5.49
C ALA A 101 9.57 0.89 6.19
N VAL A 102 9.75 1.64 7.28
CA VAL A 102 11.02 1.65 8.01
C VAL A 102 11.23 0.30 8.68
N ASN A 103 10.24 -0.19 9.41
CA ASN A 103 10.39 -1.45 10.15
C ASN A 103 10.49 -2.66 9.23
N GLY A 104 9.89 -2.58 8.04
CA GLY A 104 9.93 -3.68 7.08
C GLY A 104 11.02 -3.55 6.05
N THR A 105 11.83 -2.51 6.10
CA THR A 105 12.85 -2.22 5.07
C THR A 105 12.26 -2.27 3.68
N ALA A 106 11.21 -1.48 3.47
CA ALA A 106 10.48 -1.49 2.21
C ALA A 106 11.33 -0.99 1.05
N THR A 107 11.04 -1.52 -0.13
CA THR A 107 11.66 -1.06 -1.38
C THR A 107 11.13 0.32 -1.74
N CYS A 108 9.82 0.52 -1.56
CA CYS A 108 9.20 1.83 -1.79
C CYS A 108 7.80 1.85 -1.19
N ILE A 109 7.25 3.07 -1.11
CA ILE A 109 5.88 3.31 -0.69
C ILE A 109 5.12 3.84 -1.89
N ILE A 110 3.94 3.29 -2.15
CA ILE A 110 3.07 3.75 -3.23
C ILE A 110 1.89 4.50 -2.62
N SER A 111 1.72 5.76 -2.99
CA SER A 111 0.72 6.62 -2.39
C SER A 111 0.19 7.62 -3.41
N SER A 112 -1.05 8.06 -3.21
CA SER A 112 -1.63 9.16 -3.96
C SER A 112 -1.76 10.41 -3.10
N ASP A 113 -1.36 10.33 -1.85
CA ASP A 113 -1.47 11.43 -0.90
C ASP A 113 -0.30 12.39 -1.09
N LYS A 114 -0.64 13.65 -1.37
CA LYS A 114 0.36 14.67 -1.62
C LYS A 114 1.33 14.83 -0.44
N ASP A 115 0.80 14.78 0.78
CA ASP A 115 1.64 14.98 1.96
C ASP A 115 2.68 13.86 2.09
N LEU A 116 2.31 12.62 1.79
CA LEU A 116 3.28 11.54 1.79
C LEU A 116 4.28 11.67 0.65
N LEU A 117 3.79 12.03 -0.54
CA LEU A 117 4.66 12.16 -1.70
C LEU A 117 5.71 13.25 -1.51
N GLU A 118 5.39 14.29 -0.75
CA GLU A 118 6.33 15.37 -0.48
C GLU A 118 7.48 14.93 0.42
N LEU A 119 7.35 13.81 1.11
CA LEU A 119 8.41 13.30 1.97
C LEU A 119 9.41 12.42 1.21
N ASN A 120 9.21 12.24 -0.09
CA ASN A 120 10.07 11.39 -0.91
C ASN A 120 11.49 11.97 -1.05
N PRO A 121 12.58 11.20 -0.82
CA PRO A 121 12.55 9.90 -0.15
C PRO A 121 12.54 10.06 1.36
N PHE A 122 12.00 9.08 2.05
CA PHE A 122 12.02 9.07 3.50
C PHE A 122 13.01 8.01 3.96
N ARG A 123 14.08 8.44 4.63
CA ARG A 123 15.17 7.55 5.06
C ARG A 123 15.63 6.64 3.92
N ALA A 124 15.83 7.25 2.75
CA ALA A 124 16.24 6.57 1.53
C ALA A 124 15.20 5.61 0.94
N ILE A 125 13.98 5.59 1.46
CA ILE A 125 12.88 4.80 0.90
C ILE A 125 12.11 5.70 -0.06
N PRO A 126 12.05 5.36 -1.35
CA PRO A 126 11.28 6.17 -2.31
C PRO A 126 9.78 6.13 -2.02
N ILE A 127 9.13 7.26 -2.26
CA ILE A 127 7.67 7.35 -2.18
C ILE A 127 7.20 7.82 -3.54
N MET A 128 6.31 7.06 -4.17
CA MET A 128 5.90 7.36 -5.53
C MET A 128 4.41 7.09 -5.73
N ASN A 129 3.83 7.72 -6.74
CA ASN A 129 2.44 7.46 -7.06
C ASN A 129 2.31 6.20 -7.91
N PRO A 130 1.08 5.68 -8.10
CA PRO A 130 0.90 4.45 -8.87
C PRO A 130 1.47 4.51 -10.27
N ASN A 131 1.33 5.64 -10.95
CA ASN A 131 1.82 5.78 -12.31
C ASN A 131 3.35 5.70 -12.36
N GLU A 132 4.02 6.34 -11.42
CA GLU A 132 5.48 6.29 -11.32
C GLU A 132 5.95 4.87 -11.01
N PHE A 133 5.24 4.18 -10.14
CA PHE A 133 5.57 2.80 -9.80
C PHE A 133 5.44 1.87 -11.01
N ILE A 134 4.35 2.02 -11.76
CA ILE A 134 4.15 1.23 -12.98
C ILE A 134 5.30 1.46 -13.95
N SER A 135 5.66 2.72 -14.17
CA SER A 135 6.75 3.06 -15.08
C SER A 135 8.08 2.46 -14.63
N LEU A 136 8.33 2.52 -13.32
CA LEU A 136 9.56 1.99 -12.76
C LEU A 136 9.69 0.49 -13.02
N LEU A 137 8.64 -0.27 -12.74
CA LEU A 137 8.70 -1.72 -12.91
C LEU A 137 8.75 -2.14 -14.37
N GLN A 138 8.09 -1.40 -15.24
CA GLN A 138 8.11 -1.72 -16.67
C GLN A 138 9.45 -1.37 -17.30
N SER A 139 10.03 -0.22 -16.95
CA SER A 139 11.29 0.21 -17.53
C SER A 139 12.48 -0.44 -16.85
N GLY A 140 12.34 -0.86 -15.60
CA GLY A 140 13.42 -1.50 -14.86
C GLY A 140 13.66 -2.93 -15.23
N ARG A 141 12.85 -3.46 -16.12
CA ARG A 141 13.00 -4.82 -16.58
C ARG A 141 14.19 -4.91 -17.52
N ARG A 142 15.07 -5.71 -17.19
CA ARG A 142 16.30 -5.80 -17.97
C ARG A 142 16.85 -7.17 -17.91
#